data_ac093e99f1fb68638e2a3055ef148813
#
_entry.id   ac093e99f1fb68638e2a3055ef148813
#
_cell.length_a   1.000
_cell.length_b   1.000
_cell.length_c   1.000
_cell.angle_alpha   90.00
_cell.angle_beta   90.00
_cell.angle_gamma   90.00
#
_symmetry.space_group_name_H-M   'P 1'
#
loop_
_entity.id
_entity.type
_entity.pdbx_description
1 polymer ?
#
loop_
_entity_poly.entity_id
_entity_poly.type
_entity_poly.pdbx_seq_one_letter_code
_entity_poly.pdbx_strand_id
1 'polypeptide(L)'
;KTESNINGGFSLTLANGTLISTEKVILCAGLGSMQLANQLAFKTNIRPEKGELLITEKLGSELPFLSSTIRQVDEGGVQIGGTNADVGMNDSETLSDMVDLARHAVDVYPALSNVRVLRAWGALRVMTPDGYPVYAQSEECPGAYLITCHSGVTLASLHASILSDWIDDNIKTPNLEAFDEARFKI
;
A
#
# COMPACT_ATOMS: atom_id res chain seq x y z
N LYS A 1 21.00 3.61 3.53
CA LYS A 1 21.23 3.89 4.95
C LYS A 1 20.84 5.34 5.24
N THR A 2 20.18 5.55 6.35
CA THR A 2 19.79 6.89 6.83
C THR A 2 20.42 7.12 8.18
N GLU A 3 21.03 8.26 8.40
CA GLU A 3 21.62 8.66 9.68
C GLU A 3 21.18 10.08 10.03
N SER A 4 20.79 10.32 11.29
CA SER A 4 20.55 11.67 11.80
C SER A 4 21.88 12.38 12.08
N ASN A 5 21.96 13.65 11.75
CA ASN A 5 23.15 14.46 11.97
C ASN A 5 23.13 15.13 13.36
N ILE A 6 24.28 15.26 13.99
CA ILE A 6 24.45 15.92 15.31
C ILE A 6 23.96 17.40 15.28
N ASN A 7 24.02 18.03 14.11
CA ASN A 7 23.61 19.44 13.92
C ASN A 7 22.19 19.59 13.36
N GLY A 8 21.37 18.53 13.43
CA GLY A 8 20.05 18.46 12.82
C GLY A 8 20.08 18.03 11.34
N GLY A 9 18.93 17.52 10.86
CA GLY A 9 18.80 16.95 9.51
C GLY A 9 19.33 15.54 9.36
N PHE A 10 19.42 15.06 8.13
CA PHE A 10 19.69 13.67 7.80
C PHE A 10 20.73 13.54 6.69
N SER A 11 21.51 12.45 6.75
CA SER A 11 22.39 11.99 5.67
C SER A 11 21.84 10.67 5.11
N LEU A 12 21.52 10.65 3.84
CA LEU A 12 21.04 9.48 3.11
C LEU A 12 22.15 8.92 2.23
N THR A 13 22.53 7.67 2.46
CA THR A 13 23.47 6.96 1.60
C THR A 13 22.69 6.08 0.61
N LEU A 14 22.77 6.40 -0.67
CA LEU A 14 22.17 5.60 -1.74
C LEU A 14 22.98 4.31 -1.98
N ALA A 15 22.39 3.36 -2.73
CA ALA A 15 23.04 2.08 -3.06
C ALA A 15 24.33 2.24 -3.87
N ASN A 16 24.46 3.32 -4.65
CA ASN A 16 25.65 3.63 -5.41
C ASN A 16 26.71 4.42 -4.62
N GLY A 17 26.52 4.61 -3.30
CA GLY A 17 27.41 5.36 -2.42
C GLY A 17 27.22 6.87 -2.43
N THR A 18 26.30 7.42 -3.20
CA THR A 18 26.00 8.86 -3.19
C THR A 18 25.40 9.28 -1.84
N LEU A 19 25.89 10.40 -1.31
CA LEU A 19 25.37 11.01 -0.08
C LEU A 19 24.44 12.18 -0.43
N ILE A 20 23.27 12.20 0.24
CA ILE A 20 22.32 13.30 0.16
C ILE A 20 22.09 13.82 1.58
N SER A 21 22.24 15.13 1.77
CA SER A 21 21.92 15.81 3.02
C SER A 21 20.56 16.51 2.89
N THR A 22 19.70 16.39 3.90
CA THR A 22 18.36 16.99 3.90
C THR A 22 17.93 17.33 5.34
N GLU A 23 17.03 18.28 5.48
CA GLU A 23 16.46 18.66 6.78
C GLU A 23 15.31 17.75 7.20
N LYS A 24 14.56 17.21 6.23
CA LYS A 24 13.41 16.32 6.49
C LYS A 24 13.53 15.04 5.68
N VAL A 25 13.01 13.94 6.24
CA VAL A 25 12.89 12.63 5.58
C VAL A 25 11.48 12.11 5.72
N ILE A 26 10.84 11.82 4.60
CA ILE A 26 9.51 11.20 4.59
C ILE A 26 9.66 9.75 4.11
N LEU A 27 9.37 8.81 4.99
CA LEU A 27 9.45 7.39 4.72
C LEU A 27 8.10 6.89 4.15
N CYS A 28 8.02 6.82 2.81
CA CYS A 28 6.85 6.36 2.04
C CYS A 28 7.18 5.08 1.24
N ALA A 29 8.06 4.23 1.76
CA ALA A 29 8.65 3.10 1.03
C ALA A 29 7.78 1.83 1.01
N GLY A 30 6.51 1.89 1.43
CA GLY A 30 5.63 0.74 1.49
C GLY A 30 6.23 -0.38 2.35
N LEU A 31 6.30 -1.62 1.84
CA LEU A 31 6.93 -2.74 2.55
C LEU A 31 8.43 -2.51 2.79
N GLY A 32 9.11 -1.69 1.98
CA GLY A 32 10.49 -1.30 2.22
C GLY A 32 10.69 -0.48 3.49
N SER A 33 9.63 0.12 4.04
CA SER A 33 9.68 0.82 5.31
C SER A 33 10.05 -0.10 6.49
N MET A 34 9.76 -1.40 6.41
CA MET A 34 10.14 -2.38 7.43
C MET A 34 11.65 -2.38 7.73
N GLN A 35 12.47 -2.16 6.70
CA GLN A 35 13.94 -2.16 6.84
C GLN A 35 14.52 -0.79 7.24
N LEU A 36 13.81 0.30 6.91
CA LEU A 36 14.30 1.67 7.07
C LEU A 36 13.77 2.34 8.34
N ALA A 37 12.61 1.94 8.82
CA ALA A 37 11.90 2.57 9.92
C ALA A 37 12.73 2.67 11.20
N ASN A 38 13.40 1.59 11.59
CA ASN A 38 14.23 1.55 12.78
C ASN A 38 15.40 2.56 12.76
N GLN A 39 15.87 2.96 11.56
CA GLN A 39 16.93 3.97 11.42
C GLN A 39 16.44 5.39 11.75
N LEU A 40 15.12 5.58 11.78
CA LEU A 40 14.43 6.83 12.07
C LEU A 40 13.58 6.74 13.36
N ALA A 41 13.85 5.71 14.18
CA ALA A 41 13.18 5.43 15.45
C ALA A 41 11.65 5.14 15.33
N PHE A 42 11.18 4.71 14.15
CA PHE A 42 9.81 4.20 13.99
C PHE A 42 9.74 2.69 14.28
N LYS A 43 8.64 2.27 14.88
CA LYS A 43 8.33 0.87 15.23
C LYS A 43 7.19 0.35 14.37
N THR A 44 7.41 0.24 13.07
CA THR A 44 6.35 -0.21 12.15
C THR A 44 6.03 -1.69 12.35
N ASN A 45 4.74 -2.00 12.47
CA ASN A 45 4.22 -3.37 12.48
C ASN A 45 3.54 -3.71 11.15
N ILE A 46 4.05 -3.17 10.03
CA ILE A 46 3.52 -3.48 8.71
C ILE A 46 3.96 -4.88 8.27
N ARG A 47 3.11 -5.54 7.50
CA ARG A 47 3.36 -6.86 6.93
C ARG A 47 2.87 -6.92 5.48
N PRO A 48 3.46 -7.79 4.65
CA PRO A 48 2.89 -8.10 3.36
C PRO A 48 1.61 -8.94 3.51
N GLU A 49 0.65 -8.72 2.62
CA GLU A 49 -0.51 -9.59 2.43
C GLU A 49 -0.75 -9.74 0.93
N LYS A 50 -0.63 -10.97 0.44
CA LYS A 50 -0.80 -11.23 -0.99
C LYS A 50 -2.28 -11.15 -1.39
N GLY A 51 -2.56 -10.47 -2.49
CA GLY A 51 -3.83 -10.53 -3.21
C GLY A 51 -3.62 -10.94 -4.64
N GLU A 52 -4.46 -11.84 -5.14
CA GLU A 52 -4.42 -12.28 -6.53
C GLU A 52 -5.61 -11.74 -7.32
N LEU A 53 -5.39 -11.50 -8.60
CA LEU A 53 -6.33 -10.88 -9.52
C LEU A 53 -6.30 -11.62 -10.86
N LEU A 54 -7.48 -11.67 -11.50
CA LEU A 54 -7.63 -12.10 -12.89
C LEU A 54 -8.15 -10.92 -13.72
N ILE A 55 -7.74 -10.87 -14.99
CA ILE A 55 -8.35 -9.99 -16.00
C ILE A 55 -8.79 -10.83 -17.19
N THR A 56 -10.00 -10.58 -17.66
CA THR A 56 -10.58 -11.29 -18.79
C THR A 56 -10.39 -10.54 -20.12
N GLU A 57 -10.70 -11.21 -21.22
CA GLU A 57 -10.97 -10.54 -22.48
C GLU A 57 -12.15 -9.56 -22.34
N LYS A 58 -12.30 -8.69 -23.33
CA LYS A 58 -13.39 -7.70 -23.38
C LYS A 58 -14.73 -8.39 -23.45
N LEU A 59 -15.68 -7.92 -22.65
CA LEU A 59 -17.09 -8.28 -22.82
C LEU A 59 -17.67 -7.52 -24.01
N GLY A 60 -18.64 -8.14 -24.67
CA GLY A 60 -19.43 -7.49 -25.73
C GLY A 60 -20.49 -6.51 -25.20
N SER A 61 -20.65 -6.43 -23.88
CA SER A 61 -21.63 -5.59 -23.19
C SER A 61 -21.09 -5.09 -21.86
N GLU A 62 -21.69 -4.05 -21.31
CA GLU A 62 -21.40 -3.58 -19.96
C GLU A 62 -21.94 -4.54 -18.91
N LEU A 63 -21.22 -4.64 -17.77
CA LEU A 63 -21.73 -5.32 -16.60
C LEU A 63 -22.91 -4.54 -16.01
N PRO A 64 -24.03 -5.21 -15.70
CA PRO A 64 -25.24 -4.52 -15.23
C PRO A 64 -25.15 -4.08 -13.77
N PHE A 65 -24.06 -4.36 -13.06
CA PHE A 65 -23.89 -4.05 -11.64
C PHE A 65 -22.42 -3.87 -11.26
N LEU A 66 -22.20 -3.26 -10.11
CA LEU A 66 -20.89 -3.19 -9.44
C LEU A 66 -20.85 -4.23 -8.31
N SER A 67 -19.69 -4.85 -8.11
CA SER A 67 -19.43 -5.80 -7.04
C SER A 67 -18.08 -5.47 -6.38
N SER A 68 -17.90 -5.90 -5.15
CA SER A 68 -16.62 -5.78 -4.44
C SER A 68 -15.51 -6.66 -5.05
N THR A 69 -15.88 -7.69 -5.80
CA THR A 69 -14.97 -8.70 -6.35
C THR A 69 -14.89 -8.72 -7.88
N ILE A 70 -15.83 -8.08 -8.55
CA ILE A 70 -15.92 -8.05 -10.01
C ILE A 70 -16.13 -6.62 -10.47
N ARG A 71 -15.26 -6.14 -11.36
CA ARG A 71 -15.34 -4.80 -11.95
C ARG A 71 -14.98 -4.85 -13.41
N GLN A 72 -15.80 -4.26 -14.25
CA GLN A 72 -15.42 -3.99 -15.64
C GLN A 72 -14.47 -2.78 -15.68
N VAL A 73 -13.39 -2.90 -16.42
CA VAL A 73 -12.43 -1.81 -16.67
C VAL A 73 -12.81 -1.07 -17.96
N ASP A 74 -12.28 0.14 -18.12
CA ASP A 74 -12.65 1.03 -19.25
C ASP A 74 -12.37 0.40 -20.63
N GLU A 75 -11.39 -0.49 -20.72
CA GLU A 75 -11.10 -1.24 -21.95
C GLU A 75 -12.13 -2.34 -22.26
N GLY A 76 -13.08 -2.60 -21.36
CA GLY A 76 -14.15 -3.58 -21.51
C GLY A 76 -13.85 -4.97 -20.95
N GLY A 77 -12.65 -5.24 -20.48
CA GLY A 77 -12.32 -6.47 -19.76
C GLY A 77 -12.89 -6.47 -18.33
N VAL A 78 -12.93 -7.63 -17.68
CA VAL A 78 -13.39 -7.76 -16.31
C VAL A 78 -12.23 -8.09 -15.40
N GLN A 79 -12.01 -7.26 -14.40
CA GLN A 79 -11.12 -7.55 -13.29
C GLN A 79 -11.88 -8.33 -12.22
N ILE A 80 -11.32 -9.46 -11.82
CA ILE A 80 -11.84 -10.37 -10.80
C ILE A 80 -10.81 -10.45 -9.69
N GLY A 81 -11.22 -10.20 -8.48
CA GLY A 81 -10.31 -10.23 -7.34
C GLY A 81 -10.97 -9.81 -6.03
N GLY A 82 -10.33 -9.92 -4.92
CA GLY A 82 -9.00 -10.47 -4.72
C GLY A 82 -8.99 -11.43 -3.55
N THR A 83 -7.89 -12.17 -3.49
CA THR A 83 -7.63 -13.05 -2.35
C THR A 83 -6.90 -12.30 -1.22
N ASN A 84 -6.78 -12.95 -0.06
CA ASN A 84 -5.97 -12.49 1.07
C ASN A 84 -5.16 -13.69 1.59
N ALA A 85 -3.84 -13.63 1.46
CA ALA A 85 -2.98 -14.71 1.90
C ALA A 85 -1.73 -14.16 2.59
N ASP A 86 -1.39 -14.73 3.76
CA ASP A 86 -0.14 -14.48 4.47
C ASP A 86 0.91 -15.49 3.98
N VAL A 87 1.70 -15.06 3.02
CA VAL A 87 2.74 -15.87 2.36
C VAL A 87 4.10 -15.18 2.41
N GLY A 88 4.28 -14.23 3.31
CA GLY A 88 5.48 -13.41 3.39
C GLY A 88 5.66 -12.58 2.12
N MET A 89 6.88 -12.49 1.63
CA MET A 89 7.25 -11.70 0.45
C MET A 89 7.03 -12.43 -0.89
N ASN A 90 6.30 -13.54 -0.91
CA ASN A 90 5.99 -14.28 -2.14
C ASN A 90 4.79 -13.64 -2.84
N ASP A 91 5.00 -13.07 -4.03
CA ASP A 91 3.99 -12.46 -4.88
C ASP A 91 3.58 -13.35 -6.08
N SER A 92 4.10 -14.58 -6.14
CA SER A 92 3.76 -15.52 -7.21
C SER A 92 2.29 -15.94 -7.15
N GLU A 93 1.72 -16.17 -8.34
CA GLU A 93 0.34 -16.64 -8.48
C GLU A 93 0.19 -18.08 -7.97
N THR A 94 -0.99 -18.38 -7.44
CA THR A 94 -1.38 -19.70 -6.95
C THR A 94 -2.54 -20.25 -7.77
N LEU A 95 -2.36 -21.43 -8.37
CA LEU A 95 -3.39 -22.01 -9.24
C LEU A 95 -4.73 -22.23 -8.51
N SER A 96 -4.70 -22.67 -7.24
CA SER A 96 -5.91 -22.83 -6.43
C SER A 96 -6.69 -21.53 -6.29
N ASP A 97 -6.00 -20.44 -5.96
CA ASP A 97 -6.62 -19.13 -5.74
C ASP A 97 -7.23 -18.58 -7.04
N MET A 98 -6.53 -18.78 -8.19
CA MET A 98 -7.06 -18.41 -9.51
C MET A 98 -8.32 -19.18 -9.87
N VAL A 99 -8.36 -20.48 -9.57
CA VAL A 99 -9.55 -21.33 -9.80
C VAL A 99 -10.72 -20.87 -8.93
N ASP A 100 -10.46 -20.55 -7.67
CA ASP A 100 -11.51 -20.09 -6.75
C ASP A 100 -12.04 -18.70 -7.13
N LEU A 101 -11.17 -17.78 -7.56
CA LEU A 101 -11.59 -16.48 -8.10
C LEU A 101 -12.45 -16.64 -9.36
N ALA A 102 -12.03 -17.50 -10.30
CA ALA A 102 -12.79 -17.73 -11.51
C ALA A 102 -14.15 -18.38 -11.23
N ARG A 103 -14.22 -19.35 -10.33
CA ARG A 103 -15.47 -19.99 -9.89
C ARG A 103 -16.40 -18.99 -9.26
N HIS A 104 -15.89 -18.20 -8.29
CA HIS A 104 -16.68 -17.16 -7.65
C HIS A 104 -17.23 -16.14 -8.66
N ALA A 105 -16.43 -15.72 -9.64
CA ALA A 105 -16.89 -14.81 -10.67
C ALA A 105 -18.04 -15.37 -11.51
N VAL A 106 -17.99 -16.66 -11.85
CA VAL A 106 -19.07 -17.35 -12.59
C VAL A 106 -20.31 -17.50 -11.71
N ASP A 107 -20.15 -17.77 -10.42
CA ASP A 107 -21.28 -17.83 -9.48
C ASP A 107 -22.02 -16.49 -9.35
N VAL A 108 -21.26 -15.38 -9.35
CA VAL A 108 -21.82 -14.02 -9.27
C VAL A 108 -22.42 -13.57 -10.62
N TYR A 109 -21.74 -13.87 -11.71
CA TYR A 109 -22.19 -13.50 -13.06
C TYR A 109 -21.96 -14.65 -14.05
N PRO A 110 -22.94 -15.54 -14.24
CA PRO A 110 -22.80 -16.78 -15.03
C PRO A 110 -22.33 -16.59 -16.47
N ALA A 111 -22.57 -15.42 -17.07
CA ALA A 111 -22.08 -15.12 -18.42
C ALA A 111 -20.55 -15.15 -18.53
N LEU A 112 -19.82 -14.99 -17.43
CA LEU A 112 -18.35 -15.08 -17.39
C LEU A 112 -17.83 -16.50 -17.65
N SER A 113 -18.69 -17.55 -17.58
CA SER A 113 -18.29 -18.94 -17.88
C SER A 113 -17.73 -19.17 -19.28
N ASN A 114 -18.09 -18.30 -20.23
CA ASN A 114 -17.63 -18.36 -21.62
C ASN A 114 -16.57 -17.31 -21.96
N VAL A 115 -16.05 -16.59 -20.97
CA VAL A 115 -15.09 -15.49 -21.15
C VAL A 115 -13.69 -15.98 -20.78
N ARG A 116 -12.71 -15.70 -21.63
CA ARG A 116 -11.33 -16.15 -21.41
C ARG A 116 -10.61 -15.24 -20.42
N VAL A 117 -9.88 -15.84 -19.50
CA VAL A 117 -8.88 -15.13 -18.68
C VAL A 117 -7.66 -14.86 -19.55
N LEU A 118 -7.25 -13.60 -19.62
CA LEU A 118 -6.08 -13.18 -20.39
C LEU A 118 -4.83 -13.07 -19.53
N ARG A 119 -5.01 -12.70 -18.26
CA ARG A 119 -3.89 -12.46 -17.35
C ARG A 119 -4.31 -12.74 -15.90
N ALA A 120 -3.34 -13.25 -15.15
CA ALA A 120 -3.39 -13.36 -13.70
C ALA A 120 -2.12 -12.75 -13.11
N TRP A 121 -2.19 -12.26 -11.89
CA TRP A 121 -1.00 -11.87 -11.11
C TRP A 121 -1.31 -11.79 -9.62
N GLY A 122 -0.26 -11.99 -8.81
CA GLY A 122 -0.24 -11.68 -7.39
C GLY A 122 0.40 -10.31 -7.12
N ALA A 123 0.02 -9.67 -6.03
CA ALA A 123 0.65 -8.46 -5.55
C ALA A 123 0.59 -8.39 -4.02
N LEU A 124 1.61 -7.79 -3.41
CA LEU A 124 1.70 -7.65 -1.96
C LEU A 124 1.13 -6.30 -1.53
N ARG A 125 0.13 -6.35 -0.66
CA ARG A 125 -0.41 -5.19 0.03
C ARG A 125 0.48 -4.83 1.21
N VAL A 126 0.52 -3.55 1.54
CA VAL A 126 1.15 -3.02 2.75
C VAL A 126 0.10 -2.99 3.84
N MET A 127 0.11 -3.99 4.72
CA MET A 127 -0.90 -4.10 5.78
C MET A 127 -0.33 -3.67 7.12
N THR A 128 -1.04 -2.77 7.79
CA THR A 128 -0.90 -2.51 9.22
C THR A 128 -1.73 -3.53 10.01
N PRO A 129 -1.50 -3.72 11.32
CA PRO A 129 -2.24 -4.70 12.12
C PRO A 129 -3.77 -4.51 12.08
N ASP A 130 -4.22 -3.27 12.00
CA ASP A 130 -5.64 -2.89 12.00
C ASP A 130 -6.18 -2.49 10.61
N GLY A 131 -5.33 -2.47 9.59
CA GLY A 131 -5.69 -2.07 8.22
C GLY A 131 -5.78 -0.56 7.98
N TYR A 132 -5.66 0.28 9.02
CA TYR A 132 -5.71 1.73 8.86
C TYR A 132 -4.32 2.32 8.59
N PRO A 133 -4.25 3.52 7.98
CA PRO A 133 -2.98 4.21 7.73
C PRO A 133 -2.16 4.45 9.00
N VAL A 134 -0.85 4.60 8.82
CA VAL A 134 0.04 5.15 9.84
C VAL A 134 0.60 6.47 9.33
N TYR A 135 0.40 7.52 10.12
CA TYR A 135 0.95 8.86 9.94
C TYR A 135 1.65 9.25 11.23
N ALA A 136 2.96 9.25 11.22
CA ALA A 136 3.74 9.50 12.42
C ALA A 136 4.92 10.46 12.15
N GLN A 137 5.26 11.25 13.13
CA GLN A 137 6.51 12.01 13.20
C GLN A 137 7.37 11.41 14.30
N SER A 138 8.65 11.19 14.01
CA SER A 138 9.57 10.64 15.00
C SER A 138 9.87 11.64 16.11
N GLU A 139 9.70 11.21 17.37
CA GLU A 139 10.09 12.00 18.54
C GLU A 139 11.62 12.01 18.73
N GLU A 140 12.29 10.89 18.41
CA GLU A 140 13.74 10.74 18.59
C GLU A 140 14.53 11.31 17.40
N CYS A 141 13.92 11.40 16.21
CA CYS A 141 14.53 11.94 15.00
C CYS A 141 13.64 13.09 14.44
N PRO A 142 13.65 14.30 15.05
CA PRO A 142 12.83 15.42 14.58
C PRO A 142 13.09 15.73 13.09
N GLY A 143 12.01 15.88 12.31
CA GLY A 143 12.06 16.02 10.86
C GLY A 143 11.93 14.70 10.08
N ALA A 144 11.87 13.53 10.76
CA ALA A 144 11.52 12.28 10.14
C ALA A 144 10.02 12.00 10.25
N TYR A 145 9.42 11.62 9.13
CA TYR A 145 7.99 11.28 9.02
C TYR A 145 7.83 9.87 8.43
N LEU A 146 6.83 9.15 8.91
CA LEU A 146 6.40 7.87 8.36
C LEU A 146 4.97 8.01 7.83
N ILE A 147 4.80 7.69 6.55
CA ILE A 147 3.48 7.63 5.90
C ILE A 147 3.36 6.27 5.22
N THR A 148 2.50 5.42 5.74
CA THR A 148 2.25 4.11 5.17
C THR A 148 0.77 3.73 5.26
N CYS A 149 0.25 3.11 4.22
CA CYS A 149 -1.13 2.67 4.16
C CYS A 149 -1.35 1.62 3.08
N HIS A 150 -2.40 0.82 3.24
CA HIS A 150 -2.91 -0.09 2.21
C HIS A 150 -3.54 0.69 1.04
N SER A 151 -4.29 1.76 1.33
CA SER A 151 -5.15 2.47 0.37
C SER A 151 -4.50 3.75 -0.18
N GLY A 152 -3.22 3.71 -0.57
CA GLY A 152 -2.46 4.89 -0.99
C GLY A 152 -3.07 5.64 -2.18
N VAL A 153 -3.68 4.92 -3.14
CA VAL A 153 -4.35 5.55 -4.30
C VAL A 153 -5.59 6.31 -3.85
N THR A 154 -6.45 5.70 -3.02
CA THR A 154 -7.67 6.33 -2.50
C THR A 154 -7.37 7.56 -1.64
N LEU A 155 -6.28 7.51 -0.86
CA LEU A 155 -5.89 8.57 0.06
C LEU A 155 -4.92 9.59 -0.56
N ALA A 156 -4.60 9.46 -1.86
CA ALA A 156 -3.61 10.32 -2.52
C ALA A 156 -3.92 11.83 -2.41
N SER A 157 -5.19 12.22 -2.51
CA SER A 157 -5.61 13.63 -2.36
C SER A 157 -5.35 14.17 -0.95
N LEU A 158 -5.59 13.35 0.09
CA LEU A 158 -5.27 13.70 1.47
C LEU A 158 -3.76 13.87 1.66
N HIS A 159 -2.98 12.95 1.09
CA HIS A 159 -1.52 13.00 1.18
C HIS A 159 -0.96 14.23 0.47
N ALA A 160 -1.48 14.57 -0.70
CA ALA A 160 -1.04 15.71 -1.49
C ALA A 160 -1.51 17.08 -0.96
N SER A 161 -2.37 17.11 0.04
CA SER A 161 -2.89 18.34 0.65
C SER A 161 -2.51 18.42 2.14
N ILE A 162 -3.35 17.87 3.02
CA ILE A 162 -3.19 18.04 4.48
C ILE A 162 -1.84 17.50 4.98
N LEU A 163 -1.37 16.34 4.50
CA LEU A 163 -0.11 15.80 4.98
C LEU A 163 1.10 16.56 4.45
N SER A 164 1.08 17.02 3.19
CA SER A 164 2.16 17.85 2.67
C SER A 164 2.24 19.18 3.41
N ASP A 165 1.11 19.84 3.66
CA ASP A 165 1.07 21.10 4.42
C ASP A 165 1.57 20.92 5.87
N TRP A 166 1.25 19.79 6.51
CA TRP A 166 1.79 19.44 7.83
C TRP A 166 3.31 19.24 7.79
N ILE A 167 3.83 18.50 6.83
CA ILE A 167 5.26 18.23 6.68
C ILE A 167 6.04 19.53 6.38
N ASP A 168 5.45 20.43 5.59
CA ASP A 168 6.05 21.72 5.22
C ASP A 168 5.85 22.81 6.29
N ASP A 169 5.26 22.47 7.44
CA ASP A 169 4.98 23.40 8.55
C ASP A 169 4.00 24.54 8.17
N ASN A 170 3.23 24.38 7.09
CA ASN A 170 2.23 25.36 6.64
C ASN A 170 0.98 25.36 7.53
N ILE A 171 0.70 24.23 8.18
CA ILE A 171 -0.40 24.08 9.15
C ILE A 171 0.12 23.46 10.45
N LYS A 172 -0.64 23.67 11.53
CA LYS A 172 -0.41 22.92 12.77
C LYS A 172 -0.64 21.43 12.53
N THR A 173 0.04 20.60 13.33
CA THR A 173 -0.15 19.14 13.30
C THR A 173 -1.64 18.80 13.29
N PRO A 174 -2.15 18.11 12.26
CA PRO A 174 -3.53 17.65 12.25
C PRO A 174 -3.77 16.66 13.39
N ASN A 175 -5.02 16.48 13.80
CA ASN A 175 -5.35 15.44 14.77
C ASN A 175 -5.21 14.05 14.12
N LEU A 176 -4.03 13.47 14.24
CA LEU A 176 -3.67 12.17 13.67
C LEU A 176 -3.48 11.08 14.75
N GLU A 177 -3.86 11.34 16.00
CA GLU A 177 -3.65 10.39 17.11
C GLU A 177 -4.21 9.00 16.82
N ALA A 178 -5.37 8.92 16.18
CA ALA A 178 -5.98 7.66 15.76
C ALA A 178 -5.16 6.88 14.70
N PHE A 179 -4.22 7.56 14.02
CA PHE A 179 -3.38 7.02 12.96
C PHE A 179 -1.90 6.99 13.33
N ASP A 180 -1.53 7.44 14.52
CA ASP A 180 -0.16 7.37 15.02
C ASP A 180 0.25 5.89 15.26
N GLU A 181 1.54 5.59 15.08
CA GLU A 181 2.05 4.23 15.34
C GLU A 181 1.97 3.83 16.82
N ALA A 182 1.89 4.83 17.73
CA ALA A 182 1.75 4.60 19.16
C ALA A 182 0.50 3.80 19.53
N ARG A 183 -0.53 3.76 18.66
CA ARG A 183 -1.73 2.93 18.87
C ARG A 183 -1.45 1.42 18.90
N PHE A 184 -0.29 0.99 18.40
CA PHE A 184 0.15 -0.41 18.46
C PHE A 184 1.05 -0.73 19.66
N LYS A 185 1.36 0.25 20.50
CA LYS A 185 2.11 0.02 21.74
C LYS A 185 1.14 -0.61 22.76
N ILE A 186 1.39 -1.87 23.10
CA ILE A 186 0.82 -2.57 24.26
C ILE A 186 1.81 -2.50 25.39
#